data_2a3cbf3cc2da4f8f1712d8c93da2e703
#
_entry.id   2a3cbf3cc2da4f8f1712d8c93da2e703
#
_cell.length_a   1.000
_cell.length_b   1.000
_cell.length_c   1.000
_cell.angle_alpha   90.00
_cell.angle_beta   90.00
_cell.angle_gamma   90.00
#
_symmetry.space_group_name_H-M   'P 1'
#
loop_
_entity.id
_entity.type
_entity.pdbx_description
1 polymer ?
#
loop_
_entity_poly.entity_id
_entity_poly.type
_entity_poly.pdbx_seq_one_letter_code
_entity_poly.pdbx_strand_id
1 'polypeptide(L)'
;MSPSRVSEVEACPRKVGYGQDPVFRGLRRGTPSSALGQVVHAVLTTEPGDSFEESWRSAEATALDRLRRAWSPATPPAPHRWPGWALARARARARWMPITARRGGGEAGDVRVGAPPLPWVERRLDHPDLPLFGQPDVVEQIDGELLVRDYKTGKVDAGPGGSSWRQLLLYCALVEAVLGRLPDVMVIDTLGARHRADVHRPAVDDTVAAALALRASYNASVGDGPVAGAPGPETCRFCPFRLVCEPFLSTVQADWGVGLPLVGTVDAVDEAVTLRLEWPSWSRGQLVTLIGLPFPDGVARGQRWGVLGAAPRGAAAVAGWSSVVHRWS
;
A
#
# COMPACT_ATOMS: atom_id res chain seq x y z
N MET A 1 10.99 -6.35 -11.16
CA MET A 1 9.69 -6.30 -10.46
C MET A 1 9.95 -6.42 -8.97
N SER A 2 9.23 -5.68 -8.11
CA SER A 2 9.39 -5.83 -6.65
C SER A 2 8.44 -6.88 -6.08
N PRO A 3 8.77 -7.52 -4.94
CA PRO A 3 7.89 -8.50 -4.29
C PRO A 3 6.47 -7.99 -4.00
N SER A 4 6.32 -6.76 -3.52
CA SER A 4 5.01 -6.13 -3.33
C SER A 4 4.24 -5.92 -4.64
N ARG A 5 4.96 -5.67 -5.74
CA ARG A 5 4.35 -5.51 -7.07
C ARG A 5 3.81 -6.82 -7.62
N VAL A 6 4.43 -7.95 -7.30
CA VAL A 6 3.92 -9.29 -7.66
C VAL A 6 2.50 -9.45 -7.13
N SER A 7 2.30 -9.26 -5.83
CA SER A 7 0.97 -9.37 -5.21
C SER A 7 -0.04 -8.35 -5.75
N GLU A 8 0.40 -7.13 -6.11
CA GLU A 8 -0.49 -6.14 -6.73
C GLU A 8 -0.94 -6.56 -8.14
N VAL A 9 -0.05 -7.16 -8.95
CA VAL A 9 -0.39 -7.65 -10.30
C VAL A 9 -1.32 -8.86 -10.21
N GLU A 10 -1.05 -9.81 -9.31
CA GLU A 10 -1.94 -10.95 -9.07
C GLU A 10 -3.35 -10.52 -8.70
N ALA A 11 -3.47 -9.54 -7.81
CA ALA A 11 -4.76 -9.04 -7.36
C ALA A 11 -5.52 -8.28 -8.48
N CYS A 12 -4.84 -7.41 -9.20
CA CYS A 12 -5.44 -6.65 -10.29
C CYS A 12 -4.37 -5.98 -11.17
N PRO A 13 -4.06 -6.52 -12.36
CA PRO A 13 -3.07 -5.94 -13.27
C PRO A 13 -3.37 -4.47 -13.64
N ARG A 14 -4.65 -4.12 -13.86
CA ARG A 14 -5.07 -2.75 -14.18
C ARG A 14 -4.74 -1.73 -13.07
N LYS A 15 -4.85 -2.13 -11.79
CA LYS A 15 -4.45 -1.28 -10.65
C LYS A 15 -2.98 -0.88 -10.76
N VAL A 16 -2.14 -1.79 -11.21
CA VAL A 16 -0.72 -1.54 -11.43
C VAL A 16 -0.52 -0.56 -12.58
N GLY A 17 -1.21 -0.76 -13.71
CA GLY A 17 -1.19 0.15 -14.85
C GLY A 17 -1.58 1.58 -14.47
N TYR A 18 -2.72 1.77 -13.79
CA TYR A 18 -3.13 3.09 -13.31
C TYR A 18 -2.13 3.73 -12.34
N GLY A 19 -1.47 2.93 -11.50
CA GLY A 19 -0.45 3.44 -10.57
C GLY A 19 0.84 3.91 -11.26
N GLN A 20 1.08 3.47 -12.49
CA GLN A 20 2.21 3.87 -13.33
C GLN A 20 1.87 5.02 -14.27
N ASP A 21 0.61 5.17 -14.62
CA ASP A 21 0.13 6.22 -15.52
C ASP A 21 0.20 7.61 -14.83
N PRO A 22 0.92 8.58 -15.41
CA PRO A 22 1.01 9.94 -14.86
C PRO A 22 -0.36 10.60 -14.64
N VAL A 23 -1.36 10.29 -15.47
CA VAL A 23 -2.70 10.86 -15.40
C VAL A 23 -3.44 10.38 -14.14
N PHE A 24 -3.30 9.10 -13.80
CA PHE A 24 -4.08 8.48 -12.73
C PHE A 24 -3.32 8.29 -11.42
N ARG A 25 -1.99 8.29 -11.44
CA ARG A 25 -1.19 8.05 -10.22
C ARG A 25 -1.52 9.02 -9.09
N GLY A 26 -1.96 10.24 -9.41
CA GLY A 26 -2.38 11.26 -8.44
C GLY A 26 -3.63 10.86 -7.63
N LEU A 27 -4.41 9.87 -8.09
CA LEU A 27 -5.54 9.31 -7.33
C LEU A 27 -5.06 8.39 -6.19
N ARG A 28 -3.82 7.91 -6.23
CA ARG A 28 -3.21 7.09 -5.19
C ARG A 28 -2.70 7.98 -4.05
N ARG A 29 -3.61 8.42 -3.21
CA ARG A 29 -3.30 9.24 -2.03
C ARG A 29 -3.17 8.36 -0.79
N GLY A 30 -2.25 8.73 0.11
CA GLY A 30 -2.13 8.07 1.40
C GLY A 30 -3.38 8.24 2.26
N THR A 31 -3.61 7.32 3.18
CA THR A 31 -4.68 7.39 4.18
C THR A 31 -4.08 7.49 5.58
N PRO A 32 -4.83 7.93 6.61
CA PRO A 32 -4.36 7.88 7.99
C PRO A 32 -3.88 6.51 8.42
N SER A 33 -4.58 5.45 8.00
CA SER A 33 -4.18 4.06 8.32
C SER A 33 -2.86 3.67 7.63
N SER A 34 -2.66 4.05 6.35
CA SER A 34 -1.39 3.79 5.67
C SER A 34 -0.25 4.65 6.25
N ALA A 35 -0.54 5.88 6.65
CA ALA A 35 0.44 6.74 7.32
C ALA A 35 0.84 6.17 8.69
N LEU A 36 -0.11 5.67 9.48
CA LEU A 36 0.18 4.99 10.74
C LEU A 36 1.05 3.74 10.53
N GLY A 37 0.77 2.96 9.46
CA GLY A 37 1.62 1.85 9.07
C GLY A 37 3.08 2.28 8.81
N GLN A 38 3.27 3.38 8.07
CA GLN A 38 4.59 3.94 7.81
C GLN A 38 5.29 4.41 9.08
N VAL A 39 4.55 5.03 10.04
CA VAL A 39 5.11 5.41 11.35
C VAL A 39 5.63 4.20 12.11
N VAL A 40 4.79 3.16 12.25
CA VAL A 40 5.18 1.91 12.95
C VAL A 40 6.41 1.30 12.30
N HIS A 41 6.40 1.20 10.98
CA HIS A 41 7.51 0.64 10.21
C HIS A 41 8.80 1.44 10.45
N ALA A 42 8.77 2.75 10.25
CA ALA A 42 9.94 3.61 10.47
C ALA A 42 10.50 3.47 11.90
N VAL A 43 9.64 3.41 12.92
CA VAL A 43 10.07 3.25 14.32
C VAL A 43 10.71 1.89 14.57
N LEU A 44 10.16 0.81 14.02
CA LEU A 44 10.69 -0.54 14.21
C LEU A 44 11.99 -0.80 13.42
N THR A 45 12.26 0.03 12.40
CA THR A 45 13.47 -0.02 11.59
C THR A 45 14.51 1.04 11.98
N THR A 46 14.23 1.92 12.95
CA THR A 46 15.18 2.96 13.42
C THR A 46 16.43 2.32 14.03
N GLU A 47 17.60 2.91 13.73
CA GLU A 47 18.88 2.53 14.31
C GLU A 47 18.90 2.69 15.84
N PRO A 48 19.70 1.87 16.56
CA PRO A 48 19.88 2.03 18.01
C PRO A 48 20.48 3.40 18.36
N GLY A 49 19.97 4.04 19.37
CA GLY A 49 20.49 5.32 19.88
C GLY A 49 19.41 6.34 20.19
N ASP A 50 18.34 6.37 19.45
CA ASP A 50 17.19 7.25 19.74
C ASP A 50 16.28 6.63 20.79
N SER A 51 15.55 7.47 21.51
CA SER A 51 14.46 6.99 22.35
C SER A 51 13.24 6.62 21.49
N PHE A 52 12.41 5.71 21.99
CA PHE A 52 11.12 5.40 21.33
C PHE A 52 10.29 6.66 21.07
N GLU A 53 10.24 7.56 22.02
CA GLU A 53 9.44 8.77 21.95
C GLU A 53 9.92 9.75 20.87
N GLU A 54 11.22 9.85 20.68
CA GLU A 54 11.83 10.68 19.64
C GLU A 54 11.60 10.08 18.27
N SER A 55 11.89 8.78 18.10
CA SER A 55 11.66 8.03 16.87
C SER A 55 10.19 8.08 16.44
N TRP A 56 9.26 7.86 17.41
CA TRP A 56 7.82 7.92 17.14
C TRP A 56 7.39 9.31 16.67
N ARG A 57 7.82 10.35 17.38
CA ARG A 57 7.46 11.75 17.09
C ARG A 57 7.98 12.19 15.73
N SER A 58 9.21 11.83 15.40
CA SER A 58 9.82 12.14 14.09
C SER A 58 9.12 11.43 12.95
N ALA A 59 8.86 10.12 13.08
CA ALA A 59 8.15 9.33 12.07
C ALA A 59 6.71 9.84 11.86
N GLU A 60 6.01 10.19 12.95
CA GLU A 60 4.66 10.73 12.92
C GLU A 60 4.60 12.10 12.22
N ALA A 61 5.53 13.00 12.52
CA ALA A 61 5.62 14.29 11.85
C ALA A 61 5.86 14.13 10.34
N THR A 62 6.76 13.23 9.96
CA THR A 62 7.07 12.92 8.55
C THR A 62 5.84 12.35 7.82
N ALA A 63 5.13 11.41 8.43
CA ALA A 63 3.94 10.82 7.84
C ALA A 63 2.79 11.83 7.68
N LEU A 64 2.57 12.68 8.70
CA LEU A 64 1.57 13.74 8.64
C LEU A 64 1.88 14.77 7.55
N ASP A 65 3.14 15.15 7.40
CA ASP A 65 3.56 16.10 6.38
C ASP A 65 3.36 15.53 4.95
N ARG A 66 3.66 14.25 4.75
CA ARG A 66 3.34 13.54 3.49
C ARG A 66 1.83 13.54 3.19
N LEU A 67 1.01 13.27 4.21
CA LEU A 67 -0.45 13.31 4.06
C LEU A 67 -0.94 14.72 3.71
N ARG A 68 -0.43 15.76 4.39
CA ARG A 68 -0.80 17.15 4.11
C ARG A 68 -0.49 17.54 2.66
N ARG A 69 0.68 17.20 2.17
CA ARG A 69 1.03 17.45 0.76
C ARG A 69 0.14 16.69 -0.21
N ALA A 70 -0.17 15.43 0.06
CA ALA A 70 -0.99 14.60 -0.81
C ALA A 70 -2.47 15.04 -0.87
N TRP A 71 -2.97 15.69 0.19
CA TRP A 71 -4.37 16.09 0.32
C TRP A 71 -4.61 17.61 0.26
N SER A 72 -3.56 18.40 0.04
CA SER A 72 -3.71 19.87 -0.09
C SER A 72 -4.77 20.21 -1.16
N PRO A 73 -5.66 21.19 -0.90
CA PRO A 73 -5.72 22.08 0.28
C PRO A 73 -6.45 21.48 1.51
N ALA A 74 -6.98 20.25 1.44
CA ALA A 74 -7.64 19.61 2.57
C ALA A 74 -6.67 19.35 3.72
N THR A 75 -7.18 19.41 4.96
CA THR A 75 -6.37 19.18 6.16
C THR A 75 -6.66 17.80 6.75
N PRO A 76 -5.70 16.86 6.72
CA PRO A 76 -5.83 15.58 7.36
C PRO A 76 -5.99 15.72 8.88
N PRO A 77 -6.67 14.77 9.56
CA PRO A 77 -6.79 14.78 11.02
C PRO A 77 -5.42 14.61 11.68
N ALA A 78 -5.29 15.17 12.88
CA ALA A 78 -4.09 14.99 13.70
C ALA A 78 -3.83 13.49 13.99
N PRO A 79 -2.56 13.06 14.13
CA PRO A 79 -2.18 11.65 14.23
C PRO A 79 -2.90 10.87 15.32
N HIS A 80 -3.08 11.45 16.51
CA HIS A 80 -3.81 10.81 17.61
C HIS A 80 -5.29 10.47 17.29
N ARG A 81 -5.84 11.03 16.21
CA ARG A 81 -7.18 10.73 15.67
C ARG A 81 -7.16 9.68 14.56
N TRP A 82 -6.00 9.16 14.19
CA TRP A 82 -5.92 8.11 13.18
C TRP A 82 -6.47 6.78 13.72
N PRO A 83 -7.21 6.02 12.93
CA PRO A 83 -7.76 4.74 13.37
C PRO A 83 -6.67 3.81 13.91
N GLY A 84 -6.85 3.34 15.14
CA GLY A 84 -5.91 2.41 15.77
C GLY A 84 -4.60 3.02 16.32
N TRP A 85 -4.44 4.35 16.29
CA TRP A 85 -3.19 5.02 16.68
C TRP A 85 -2.69 4.61 18.07
N ALA A 86 -3.53 4.68 19.11
CA ALA A 86 -3.12 4.37 20.48
C ALA A 86 -2.64 2.92 20.62
N LEU A 87 -3.36 1.98 20.02
CA LEU A 87 -3.01 0.57 20.03
C LEU A 87 -1.71 0.30 19.25
N ALA A 88 -1.57 0.89 18.08
CA ALA A 88 -0.36 0.74 17.27
C ALA A 88 0.87 1.27 18.00
N ARG A 89 0.77 2.44 18.63
CA ARG A 89 1.87 3.04 19.41
C ARG A 89 2.26 2.17 20.61
N ALA A 90 1.29 1.68 21.37
CA ALA A 90 1.57 0.81 22.52
C ALA A 90 2.28 -0.48 22.12
N ARG A 91 1.80 -1.12 21.04
CA ARG A 91 2.38 -2.36 20.52
C ARG A 91 3.75 -2.15 19.87
N ALA A 92 3.93 -1.06 19.12
CA ALA A 92 5.23 -0.70 18.59
C ALA A 92 6.26 -0.48 19.69
N ARG A 93 5.89 0.21 20.78
CA ARG A 93 6.76 0.42 21.95
C ARG A 93 7.17 -0.91 22.59
N ALA A 94 6.24 -1.83 22.78
CA ALA A 94 6.54 -3.15 23.33
C ALA A 94 7.48 -3.98 22.44
N ARG A 95 7.44 -3.77 21.12
CA ARG A 95 8.31 -4.45 20.15
C ARG A 95 9.66 -3.77 19.97
N TRP A 96 9.71 -2.45 20.07
CA TRP A 96 10.91 -1.66 19.83
C TRP A 96 12.04 -1.99 20.80
N MET A 97 11.76 -2.16 22.09
CA MET A 97 12.77 -2.48 23.10
C MET A 97 13.56 -3.77 22.81
N PRO A 98 12.93 -4.92 22.51
CA PRO A 98 13.66 -6.16 22.19
C PRO A 98 14.51 -6.06 20.92
N ILE A 99 14.08 -5.28 19.94
CA ILE A 99 14.77 -5.13 18.64
C ILE A 99 16.06 -4.34 18.80
N THR A 100 16.03 -3.23 19.51
CA THR A 100 17.20 -2.40 19.75
C THR A 100 18.24 -3.10 20.61
N ALA A 101 17.82 -3.87 21.61
CA ALA A 101 18.72 -4.65 22.47
C ALA A 101 19.47 -5.76 21.70
N ARG A 102 18.87 -6.30 20.63
CA ARG A 102 19.48 -7.39 19.81
C ARG A 102 20.48 -6.89 18.78
N ARG A 103 20.40 -5.63 18.37
CA ARG A 103 21.26 -5.05 17.34
C ARG A 103 22.72 -4.84 17.76
N GLY A 104 23.02 -5.01 19.04
CA GLY A 104 24.35 -4.78 19.59
C GLY A 104 25.32 -5.96 19.67
N GLY A 105 24.98 -7.17 19.16
CA GLY A 105 25.77 -8.35 19.48
C GLY A 105 25.84 -9.48 18.45
N GLY A 106 25.89 -9.21 17.14
CA GLY A 106 26.01 -10.27 16.14
C GLY A 106 27.41 -10.37 15.53
N GLU A 107 28.14 -11.47 15.77
CA GLU A 107 29.31 -11.83 14.96
C GLU A 107 28.89 -12.11 13.52
N ALA A 108 29.61 -11.55 12.55
CA ALA A 108 29.40 -11.78 11.13
C ALA A 108 29.75 -13.24 10.81
N GLY A 109 28.73 -14.07 10.59
CA GLY A 109 28.93 -15.41 10.02
C GLY A 109 29.39 -15.36 8.56
N ASP A 110 29.57 -16.52 7.97
CA ASP A 110 30.13 -16.74 6.63
C ASP A 110 29.35 -15.99 5.54
N VAL A 111 29.75 -14.77 5.24
CA VAL A 111 29.13 -13.87 4.26
C VAL A 111 30.09 -13.65 3.11
N ARG A 112 29.59 -13.54 1.89
CA ARG A 112 30.38 -13.30 0.69
C ARG A 112 31.37 -12.14 0.91
N VAL A 113 32.63 -12.34 0.57
CA VAL A 113 33.68 -11.29 0.64
C VAL A 113 33.21 -10.07 -0.15
N GLY A 114 33.14 -8.91 0.51
CA GLY A 114 32.67 -7.66 -0.07
C GLY A 114 31.20 -7.37 0.11
N ALA A 115 30.40 -8.27 0.70
CA ALA A 115 29.03 -7.94 1.10
C ALA A 115 29.04 -6.95 2.28
N PRO A 116 28.13 -6.00 2.33
CA PRO A 116 28.03 -5.08 3.45
C PRO A 116 27.69 -5.80 4.76
N PRO A 117 28.15 -5.30 5.91
CA PRO A 117 27.86 -5.92 7.20
C PRO A 117 26.37 -5.92 7.52
N LEU A 118 25.91 -6.97 8.20
CA LEU A 118 24.57 -7.04 8.77
C LEU A 118 24.51 -6.26 10.11
N PRO A 119 23.33 -5.83 10.57
CA PRO A 119 22.02 -5.98 9.92
C PRO A 119 21.80 -4.99 8.77
N TRP A 120 21.03 -5.39 7.77
CA TRP A 120 20.50 -4.48 6.76
C TRP A 120 19.10 -4.04 7.15
N VAL A 121 18.88 -2.74 7.17
CA VAL A 121 17.59 -2.13 7.47
C VAL A 121 17.14 -1.34 6.25
N GLU A 122 15.95 -1.66 5.74
CA GLU A 122 15.37 -1.02 4.54
C GLU A 122 16.38 -0.85 3.38
N ARG A 123 17.29 -1.82 3.24
CA ARG A 123 18.30 -1.78 2.19
C ARG A 123 17.70 -2.24 0.87
N ARG A 124 17.87 -1.43 -0.17
CA ARG A 124 17.53 -1.84 -1.53
C ARG A 124 18.49 -2.92 -2.01
N LEU A 125 17.91 -4.03 -2.50
CA LEU A 125 18.60 -5.14 -3.12
C LEU A 125 18.13 -5.25 -4.58
N ASP A 126 19.07 -5.40 -5.51
CA ASP A 126 18.80 -5.67 -6.92
C ASP A 126 19.44 -7.01 -7.26
N HIS A 127 18.69 -7.92 -7.90
CA HIS A 127 19.24 -9.20 -8.34
C HIS A 127 20.13 -8.96 -9.57
N PRO A 128 21.36 -9.50 -9.61
CA PRO A 128 22.29 -9.22 -10.71
C PRO A 128 21.80 -9.75 -12.07
N ASP A 129 21.16 -10.92 -12.09
CA ASP A 129 20.80 -11.64 -13.32
C ASP A 129 19.30 -11.64 -13.62
N LEU A 130 18.44 -11.34 -12.62
CA LEU A 130 16.99 -11.37 -12.78
C LEU A 130 16.40 -9.96 -12.64
N PRO A 131 15.32 -9.65 -13.34
CA PRO A 131 14.65 -8.36 -13.23
C PRO A 131 13.82 -8.25 -11.94
N LEU A 132 14.42 -8.63 -10.83
CA LEU A 132 13.87 -8.56 -9.49
C LEU A 132 14.68 -7.56 -8.66
N PHE A 133 13.98 -6.78 -7.87
CA PHE A 133 14.55 -5.86 -6.89
C PHE A 133 13.60 -5.70 -5.73
N GLY A 134 14.10 -5.34 -4.57
CA GLY A 134 13.26 -5.16 -3.40
C GLY A 134 13.99 -4.50 -2.26
N GLN A 135 13.24 -4.29 -1.19
CA GLN A 135 13.74 -3.65 0.03
C GLN A 135 13.10 -4.36 1.21
N PRO A 136 13.76 -5.43 1.73
CA PRO A 136 13.30 -6.08 2.94
C PRO A 136 13.41 -5.12 4.13
N ASP A 137 12.51 -5.23 5.08
CA ASP A 137 12.51 -4.36 6.25
C ASP A 137 13.77 -4.55 7.08
N VAL A 138 14.12 -5.82 7.38
CA VAL A 138 15.35 -6.17 8.09
C VAL A 138 15.90 -7.49 7.55
N VAL A 139 17.23 -7.52 7.34
CA VAL A 139 18.00 -8.75 7.18
C VAL A 139 19.04 -8.76 8.30
N GLU A 140 19.01 -9.77 9.14
CA GLU A 140 19.83 -9.85 10.34
C GLU A 140 20.33 -11.27 10.58
N GLN A 141 21.39 -11.40 11.35
CA GLN A 141 21.87 -12.68 11.83
C GLN A 141 21.68 -12.75 13.35
N ILE A 142 21.01 -13.80 13.83
CA ILE A 142 20.74 -14.04 15.26
C ILE A 142 21.10 -15.49 15.54
N ASP A 143 21.98 -15.74 16.52
CA ASP A 143 22.41 -17.07 16.95
C ASP A 143 22.91 -17.96 15.78
N GLY A 144 23.57 -17.34 14.79
CA GLY A 144 24.09 -18.01 13.60
C GLY A 144 23.07 -18.18 12.46
N GLU A 145 21.79 -17.97 12.69
CA GLU A 145 20.74 -18.02 11.66
C GLU A 145 20.62 -16.70 10.92
N LEU A 146 20.58 -16.75 9.60
CA LEU A 146 20.30 -15.60 8.73
C LEU A 146 18.79 -15.44 8.55
N LEU A 147 18.25 -14.31 8.97
CA LEU A 147 16.81 -14.02 8.97
C LEU A 147 16.45 -12.89 8.01
N VAL A 148 15.32 -13.06 7.32
CA VAL A 148 14.63 -11.97 6.61
C VAL A 148 13.33 -11.67 7.35
N ARG A 149 13.15 -10.41 7.76
CA ARG A 149 12.00 -9.96 8.53
C ARG A 149 11.22 -8.92 7.75
N ASP A 150 9.87 -9.01 7.86
CA ASP A 150 8.93 -8.05 7.31
C ASP A 150 7.91 -7.64 8.39
N TYR A 151 7.73 -6.34 8.60
CA TYR A 151 6.79 -5.78 9.58
C TYR A 151 5.45 -5.49 8.94
N LYS A 152 4.38 -6.00 9.51
CA LYS A 152 3.01 -5.80 9.04
C LYS A 152 2.14 -5.14 10.12
N THR A 153 1.45 -4.07 9.76
CA THR A 153 0.51 -3.37 10.66
C THR A 153 -0.94 -3.73 10.42
N GLY A 154 -1.24 -4.30 9.24
CA GLY A 154 -2.58 -4.75 8.84
C GLY A 154 -2.84 -6.23 9.14
N LYS A 155 -3.99 -6.72 8.65
CA LYS A 155 -4.27 -8.15 8.60
C LYS A 155 -3.27 -8.84 7.70
N VAL A 156 -2.69 -9.91 8.18
CA VAL A 156 -1.72 -10.74 7.46
C VAL A 156 -2.39 -12.06 7.11
N ASP A 157 -2.25 -12.46 5.86
CA ASP A 157 -2.45 -13.84 5.48
C ASP A 157 -1.18 -14.63 5.87
N ALA A 158 -1.20 -15.14 7.10
CA ALA A 158 -0.11 -15.91 7.66
C ALA A 158 -0.26 -17.42 7.37
N GLY A 159 -1.25 -17.80 6.58
CA GLY A 159 -1.41 -19.19 6.11
C GLY A 159 -0.29 -19.60 5.15
N PRO A 160 -0.02 -20.91 5.03
CA PRO A 160 0.95 -21.44 4.07
C PRO A 160 0.64 -20.93 2.65
N GLY A 161 1.63 -20.38 1.96
CA GLY A 161 1.47 -19.84 0.61
C GLY A 161 0.79 -18.46 0.53
N GLY A 162 0.48 -17.81 1.65
CA GLY A 162 -0.07 -16.46 1.71
C GLY A 162 0.84 -15.43 1.06
N SER A 163 0.25 -14.33 0.60
CA SER A 163 0.97 -13.29 -0.16
C SER A 163 2.17 -12.70 0.60
N SER A 164 2.08 -12.62 1.94
CA SER A 164 3.18 -12.12 2.77
C SER A 164 4.37 -13.11 2.80
N TRP A 165 4.12 -14.42 2.83
CA TRP A 165 5.19 -15.42 2.74
C TRP A 165 5.85 -15.44 1.37
N ARG A 166 5.08 -15.35 0.29
CA ARG A 166 5.63 -15.24 -1.07
C ARG A 166 6.49 -13.99 -1.24
N GLN A 167 6.10 -12.88 -0.62
CA GLN A 167 6.93 -11.67 -0.58
C GLN A 167 8.27 -11.93 0.08
N LEU A 168 8.30 -12.62 1.22
CA LEU A 168 9.52 -12.98 1.94
C LEU A 168 10.39 -13.96 1.17
N LEU A 169 9.81 -14.97 0.48
CA LEU A 169 10.56 -15.88 -0.39
C LEU A 169 11.30 -15.13 -1.52
N LEU A 170 10.68 -14.12 -2.12
CA LEU A 170 11.35 -13.26 -3.10
C LEU A 170 12.46 -12.40 -2.47
N TYR A 171 12.29 -11.96 -1.23
CA TYR A 171 13.36 -11.29 -0.51
C TYR A 171 14.51 -12.27 -0.18
N CYS A 172 14.22 -13.53 0.15
CA CYS A 172 15.26 -14.55 0.34
C CYS A 172 16.11 -14.74 -0.91
N ALA A 173 15.51 -14.78 -2.10
CA ALA A 173 16.25 -14.85 -3.35
C ALA A 173 17.14 -13.61 -3.58
N LEU A 174 16.65 -12.41 -3.26
CA LEU A 174 17.43 -11.17 -3.37
C LEU A 174 18.59 -11.13 -2.36
N VAL A 175 18.37 -11.58 -1.13
CA VAL A 175 19.39 -11.66 -0.10
C VAL A 175 20.48 -12.65 -0.52
N GLU A 176 20.10 -13.81 -1.00
CA GLU A 176 21.03 -14.80 -1.48
C GLU A 176 21.88 -14.29 -2.65
N ALA A 177 21.27 -13.62 -3.62
CA ALA A 177 21.97 -13.05 -4.77
C ALA A 177 23.09 -12.08 -4.35
N VAL A 178 22.89 -11.35 -3.24
CA VAL A 178 23.84 -10.36 -2.71
C VAL A 178 24.84 -10.99 -1.72
N LEU A 179 24.36 -11.84 -0.77
CA LEU A 179 25.20 -12.44 0.26
C LEU A 179 25.90 -13.73 -0.19
N GLY A 180 25.38 -14.41 -1.21
CA GLY A 180 25.82 -15.74 -1.62
C GLY A 180 25.32 -16.87 -0.72
N ARG A 181 24.45 -16.57 0.25
CA ARG A 181 23.86 -17.52 1.20
C ARG A 181 22.34 -17.32 1.25
N LEU A 182 21.59 -18.41 1.13
CA LEU A 182 20.15 -18.40 1.33
C LEU A 182 19.84 -18.15 2.81
N PRO A 183 18.88 -17.26 3.15
CA PRO A 183 18.40 -17.14 4.52
C PRO A 183 17.89 -18.45 5.07
N ASP A 184 18.07 -18.66 6.37
CA ASP A 184 17.61 -19.86 7.07
C ASP A 184 16.12 -19.70 7.45
N VAL A 185 15.70 -18.46 7.76
CA VAL A 185 14.41 -18.18 8.39
C VAL A 185 13.76 -16.95 7.82
N MET A 186 12.44 -17.02 7.64
CA MET A 186 11.56 -15.90 7.36
C MET A 186 10.73 -15.52 8.60
N VAL A 187 10.55 -14.24 8.84
CA VAL A 187 9.75 -13.73 9.95
C VAL A 187 8.77 -12.68 9.48
N ILE A 188 7.47 -12.92 9.70
CA ILE A 188 6.44 -11.88 9.61
C ILE A 188 6.17 -11.40 11.04
N ASP A 189 6.51 -10.15 11.31
CA ASP A 189 6.32 -9.55 12.62
C ASP A 189 5.15 -8.58 12.59
N THR A 190 4.02 -8.99 13.14
CA THR A 190 2.85 -8.13 13.27
C THR A 190 2.85 -7.43 14.61
N LEU A 191 2.02 -6.41 14.78
CA LEU A 191 1.83 -5.78 16.09
C LEU A 191 1.24 -6.72 17.16
N GLY A 192 0.64 -7.85 16.74
CA GLY A 192 -0.02 -8.80 17.66
C GLY A 192 0.68 -10.15 17.79
N ALA A 193 1.42 -10.59 16.77
CA ALA A 193 2.02 -11.92 16.73
C ALA A 193 3.31 -11.89 15.91
N ARG A 194 4.16 -12.89 16.13
CA ARG A 194 5.31 -13.20 15.29
C ARG A 194 5.09 -14.55 14.64
N HIS A 195 5.19 -14.58 13.33
CA HIS A 195 5.12 -15.80 12.55
C HIS A 195 6.51 -16.09 12.01
N ARG A 196 7.00 -17.32 12.21
CA ARG A 196 8.31 -17.80 11.77
C ARG A 196 8.12 -19.00 10.86
N ALA A 197 8.91 -19.09 9.82
CA ALA A 197 8.99 -20.24 8.94
C ALA A 197 10.42 -20.43 8.45
N ASP A 198 10.82 -21.68 8.28
CA ASP A 198 12.09 -22.03 7.69
C ASP A 198 12.05 -21.80 6.18
N VAL A 199 13.19 -21.47 5.60
CA VAL A 199 13.32 -21.23 4.16
C VAL A 199 13.69 -22.54 3.47
N HIS A 200 12.90 -22.91 2.48
CA HIS A 200 13.16 -24.08 1.66
C HIS A 200 13.49 -23.69 0.23
N ARG A 201 14.63 -24.14 -0.27
CA ARG A 201 15.11 -23.85 -1.62
C ARG A 201 14.04 -24.02 -2.70
N PRO A 202 13.33 -25.16 -2.80
CA PRO A 202 12.30 -25.32 -3.84
C PRO A 202 11.22 -24.25 -3.79
N ALA A 203 10.78 -23.84 -2.59
CA ALA A 203 9.75 -22.81 -2.43
C ALA A 203 10.24 -21.43 -2.92
N VAL A 204 11.51 -21.12 -2.73
CA VAL A 204 12.13 -19.88 -3.28
C VAL A 204 12.16 -19.94 -4.79
N ASP A 205 12.67 -21.02 -5.37
CA ASP A 205 12.83 -21.21 -6.81
C ASP A 205 11.47 -21.17 -7.53
N ASP A 206 10.46 -21.86 -7.00
CA ASP A 206 9.09 -21.85 -7.52
C ASP A 206 8.46 -20.45 -7.48
N THR A 207 8.69 -19.72 -6.37
CA THR A 207 8.15 -18.37 -6.20
C THR A 207 8.83 -17.37 -7.15
N VAL A 208 10.12 -17.50 -7.37
CA VAL A 208 10.86 -16.69 -8.34
C VAL A 208 10.37 -16.98 -9.76
N ALA A 209 10.25 -18.26 -10.14
CA ALA A 209 9.75 -18.65 -11.44
C ALA A 209 8.33 -18.12 -11.70
N ALA A 210 7.43 -18.23 -10.73
CA ALA A 210 6.08 -17.69 -10.82
C ALA A 210 6.07 -16.15 -10.98
N ALA A 211 6.91 -15.43 -10.23
CA ALA A 211 7.02 -13.98 -10.32
C ALA A 211 7.55 -13.51 -11.70
N LEU A 212 8.51 -14.24 -12.27
CA LEU A 212 9.04 -13.95 -13.61
C LEU A 212 8.01 -14.23 -14.70
N ALA A 213 7.28 -15.34 -14.61
CA ALA A 213 6.19 -15.67 -15.53
C ALA A 213 5.08 -14.60 -15.48
N LEU A 214 4.66 -14.21 -14.26
CA LEU A 214 3.68 -13.16 -14.06
C LEU A 214 4.14 -11.82 -14.67
N ARG A 215 5.41 -11.47 -14.48
CA ARG A 215 5.99 -10.25 -15.08
C ARG A 215 5.96 -10.31 -16.59
N ALA A 216 6.32 -11.43 -17.18
CA ALA A 216 6.30 -11.60 -18.65
C ALA A 216 4.88 -11.45 -19.19
N SER A 217 3.90 -12.12 -18.56
CA SER A 217 2.48 -12.01 -18.93
C SER A 217 1.94 -10.59 -18.79
N TYR A 218 2.28 -9.89 -17.67
CA TYR A 218 1.89 -8.51 -17.48
C TYR A 218 2.47 -7.59 -18.57
N ASN A 219 3.75 -7.71 -18.87
CA ASN A 219 4.40 -6.89 -19.87
C ASN A 219 3.80 -7.12 -21.30
N ALA A 220 3.48 -8.36 -21.64
CA ALA A 220 2.80 -8.68 -22.88
C ALA A 220 1.42 -7.99 -22.95
N SER A 221 0.63 -8.10 -21.86
CA SER A 221 -0.71 -7.49 -21.80
C SER A 221 -0.71 -5.95 -21.91
N VAL A 222 0.35 -5.29 -21.46
CA VAL A 222 0.50 -3.83 -21.59
C VAL A 222 0.72 -3.40 -23.04
N GLY A 223 1.37 -4.25 -23.84
CA GLY A 223 1.60 -4.00 -25.27
C GLY A 223 0.33 -4.09 -26.12
N ASP A 224 -0.66 -4.87 -25.68
CA ASP A 224 -1.88 -5.18 -26.46
C ASP A 224 -3.06 -4.22 -26.19
N GLY A 225 -2.86 -3.20 -25.36
CA GLY A 225 -3.90 -2.22 -25.03
C GLY A 225 -4.19 -2.09 -23.52
N PRO A 226 -5.41 -1.65 -23.13
CA PRO A 226 -5.74 -1.49 -21.73
C PRO A 226 -5.69 -2.81 -20.96
N VAL A 227 -4.81 -2.90 -19.98
CA VAL A 227 -4.64 -4.08 -19.15
C VAL A 227 -5.96 -4.49 -18.47
N ALA A 228 -6.26 -5.79 -18.47
CA ALA A 228 -7.47 -6.33 -17.88
C ALA A 228 -7.60 -5.97 -16.39
N GLY A 229 -8.81 -5.58 -15.96
CA GLY A 229 -9.17 -5.40 -14.56
C GLY A 229 -9.73 -6.69 -13.99
N ALA A 230 -9.51 -6.90 -12.69
CA ALA A 230 -10.12 -7.99 -11.91
C ALA A 230 -11.00 -7.40 -10.81
N PRO A 231 -12.17 -6.80 -11.15
CA PRO A 231 -13.04 -6.18 -10.16
C PRO A 231 -13.68 -7.24 -9.25
N GLY A 232 -13.70 -6.93 -7.97
CA GLY A 232 -14.31 -7.77 -6.94
C GLY A 232 -14.37 -7.02 -5.61
N PRO A 233 -15.22 -7.47 -4.66
CA PRO A 233 -15.42 -6.78 -3.39
C PRO A 233 -14.12 -6.62 -2.61
N GLU A 234 -13.29 -7.65 -2.52
CA GLU A 234 -12.02 -7.59 -1.80
C GLU A 234 -10.95 -6.79 -2.57
N THR A 235 -10.84 -7.03 -3.87
CA THR A 235 -9.85 -6.36 -4.74
C THR A 235 -10.08 -4.85 -4.80
N CYS A 236 -11.35 -4.43 -4.89
CA CYS A 236 -11.72 -3.03 -5.08
C CYS A 236 -11.94 -2.27 -3.78
N ARG A 237 -12.05 -2.94 -2.63
CA ARG A 237 -12.39 -2.32 -1.34
C ARG A 237 -11.55 -1.09 -1.01
N PHE A 238 -10.24 -1.19 -1.22
CA PHE A 238 -9.27 -0.11 -0.95
C PHE A 238 -8.58 0.39 -2.22
N CYS A 239 -9.11 0.05 -3.41
CA CYS A 239 -8.51 0.51 -4.66
C CYS A 239 -8.73 2.02 -4.85
N PRO A 240 -7.67 2.83 -5.03
CA PRO A 240 -7.81 4.27 -5.21
C PRO A 240 -8.38 4.64 -6.59
N PHE A 241 -8.33 3.72 -7.55
CA PHE A 241 -8.70 3.96 -8.94
C PHE A 241 -10.16 3.64 -9.26
N ARG A 242 -11.00 3.32 -8.26
CA ARG A 242 -12.43 3.01 -8.47
C ARG A 242 -13.17 4.08 -9.24
N LEU A 243 -12.77 5.33 -9.07
CA LEU A 243 -13.38 6.48 -9.74
C LEU A 243 -13.21 6.45 -11.26
N VAL A 244 -12.12 5.89 -11.76
CA VAL A 244 -11.76 5.86 -13.18
C VAL A 244 -11.71 4.45 -13.78
N CYS A 245 -12.02 3.44 -12.98
CA CYS A 245 -11.92 2.04 -13.39
C CYS A 245 -13.21 1.57 -14.07
N GLU A 246 -13.25 1.56 -15.39
CA GLU A 246 -14.41 1.12 -16.17
C GLU A 246 -14.89 -0.30 -15.81
N PRO A 247 -14.01 -1.34 -15.70
CA PRO A 247 -14.45 -2.66 -15.25
C PRO A 247 -15.11 -2.65 -13.87
N PHE A 248 -14.64 -1.81 -12.92
CA PHE A 248 -15.30 -1.65 -11.63
C PHE A 248 -16.66 -0.99 -11.79
N LEU A 249 -16.74 0.13 -12.52
CA LEU A 249 -17.97 0.88 -12.71
C LEU A 249 -19.06 0.05 -13.43
N SER A 250 -18.66 -0.86 -14.32
CA SER A 250 -19.60 -1.72 -15.05
C SER A 250 -20.05 -2.97 -14.28
N THR A 251 -19.31 -3.40 -13.24
CA THR A 251 -19.52 -4.70 -12.57
C THR A 251 -19.97 -4.58 -11.13
N VAL A 252 -19.65 -3.46 -10.45
CA VAL A 252 -19.91 -3.31 -9.01
C VAL A 252 -21.40 -3.43 -8.68
N GLN A 253 -21.67 -4.08 -7.55
CA GLN A 253 -23.01 -4.29 -7.00
C GLN A 253 -23.14 -3.55 -5.66
N ALA A 254 -24.36 -3.23 -5.26
CA ALA A 254 -24.64 -2.47 -4.04
C ALA A 254 -24.19 -3.22 -2.76
N ASP A 255 -24.20 -4.53 -2.79
CA ASP A 255 -23.86 -5.42 -1.68
C ASP A 255 -22.34 -5.66 -1.50
N TRP A 256 -21.49 -5.15 -2.40
CA TRP A 256 -20.04 -5.32 -2.27
C TRP A 256 -19.44 -4.65 -1.03
N GLY A 257 -20.17 -3.77 -0.36
CA GLY A 257 -19.70 -3.08 0.84
C GLY A 257 -18.48 -2.19 0.60
N VAL A 258 -18.23 -1.79 -0.64
CA VAL A 258 -17.15 -0.87 -1.03
C VAL A 258 -17.70 0.55 -1.16
N GLY A 259 -16.90 1.56 -0.82
CA GLY A 259 -17.29 2.95 -1.04
C GLY A 259 -17.49 3.22 -2.53
N LEU A 260 -18.70 3.61 -2.90
CA LEU A 260 -19.05 3.87 -4.29
C LEU A 260 -18.65 5.28 -4.70
N PRO A 261 -18.09 5.51 -5.90
CA PRO A 261 -17.98 6.84 -6.45
C PRO A 261 -19.36 7.36 -6.89
N LEU A 262 -19.51 8.66 -6.90
CA LEU A 262 -20.62 9.35 -7.57
C LEU A 262 -20.04 9.93 -8.87
N VAL A 263 -20.56 9.53 -10.01
CA VAL A 263 -20.15 10.07 -11.32
C VAL A 263 -21.35 10.68 -12.00
N GLY A 264 -21.21 11.86 -12.53
CA GLY A 264 -22.30 12.53 -13.19
C GLY A 264 -21.87 13.83 -13.89
N THR A 265 -22.83 14.42 -14.56
CA THR A 265 -22.67 15.71 -15.21
C THR A 265 -23.09 16.83 -14.26
N VAL A 266 -22.34 17.90 -14.19
CA VAL A 266 -22.65 19.10 -13.41
C VAL A 266 -23.95 19.72 -13.94
N ASP A 267 -24.96 19.76 -13.11
CA ASP A 267 -26.28 20.34 -13.40
C ASP A 267 -26.35 21.81 -12.96
N ALA A 268 -25.80 22.12 -11.79
CA ALA A 268 -25.73 23.47 -11.24
C ALA A 268 -24.42 23.69 -10.45
N VAL A 269 -23.95 24.93 -10.42
CA VAL A 269 -22.83 25.41 -9.61
C VAL A 269 -23.28 26.70 -8.94
N ASP A 270 -23.54 26.62 -7.64
CA ASP A 270 -23.92 27.77 -6.79
C ASP A 270 -22.96 27.79 -5.58
N GLU A 271 -23.47 27.82 -4.35
CA GLU A 271 -22.69 27.61 -3.13
C GLU A 271 -22.14 26.16 -3.01
N ALA A 272 -22.73 25.24 -3.77
CA ALA A 272 -22.35 23.85 -3.87
C ALA A 272 -22.49 23.36 -5.31
N VAL A 273 -21.87 22.23 -5.64
CA VAL A 273 -22.00 21.61 -6.96
C VAL A 273 -23.07 20.53 -6.92
N THR A 274 -24.02 20.59 -7.83
CA THR A 274 -25.04 19.57 -8.02
C THR A 274 -24.70 18.73 -9.24
N LEU A 275 -24.62 17.40 -9.05
CA LEU A 275 -24.41 16.43 -10.12
C LEU A 275 -25.73 15.76 -10.49
N ARG A 276 -26.00 15.64 -11.77
CA ARG A 276 -26.96 14.67 -12.32
C ARG A 276 -26.24 13.35 -12.51
N LEU A 277 -26.54 12.38 -11.66
CA LEU A 277 -25.80 11.12 -11.61
C LEU A 277 -25.99 10.30 -12.89
N GLU A 278 -24.89 9.80 -13.40
CA GLU A 278 -24.80 8.78 -14.43
C GLU A 278 -24.49 7.41 -13.80
N TRP A 279 -23.81 7.45 -12.66
CA TRP A 279 -23.39 6.28 -11.93
C TRP A 279 -23.38 6.55 -10.41
N PRO A 280 -23.77 5.60 -9.56
CA PRO A 280 -24.13 4.22 -9.87
C PRO A 280 -25.42 4.11 -10.70
N SER A 281 -25.55 3.06 -11.49
CA SER A 281 -26.62 2.89 -12.49
C SER A 281 -28.03 2.93 -11.87
N TRP A 282 -28.19 2.43 -10.65
CA TRP A 282 -29.47 2.47 -9.90
C TRP A 282 -29.86 3.86 -9.38
N SER A 283 -28.95 4.83 -9.46
CA SER A 283 -29.20 6.24 -9.12
C SER A 283 -29.14 7.16 -10.34
N ARG A 284 -29.12 6.61 -11.53
CA ARG A 284 -29.00 7.38 -12.78
C ARG A 284 -30.14 8.41 -12.90
N GLY A 285 -29.76 9.64 -13.24
CA GLY A 285 -30.67 10.77 -13.38
C GLY A 285 -31.01 11.50 -12.07
N GLN A 286 -30.67 10.93 -10.92
CA GLN A 286 -30.86 11.62 -9.64
C GLN A 286 -29.95 12.84 -9.54
N LEU A 287 -30.45 13.90 -8.91
CA LEU A 287 -29.66 15.08 -8.56
C LEU A 287 -29.08 14.91 -7.17
N VAL A 288 -27.78 15.08 -7.04
CA VAL A 288 -27.08 15.01 -5.76
C VAL A 288 -26.24 16.27 -5.58
N THR A 289 -26.53 17.02 -4.53
CA THR A 289 -25.76 18.20 -4.15
C THR A 289 -24.56 17.77 -3.30
N LEU A 290 -23.36 18.16 -3.73
CA LEU A 290 -22.09 17.86 -3.05
C LEU A 290 -21.72 18.99 -2.10
N ILE A 291 -21.63 18.69 -0.82
CA ILE A 291 -21.36 19.64 0.25
C ILE A 291 -19.96 19.36 0.84
N GLY A 292 -19.22 20.43 1.14
CA GLY A 292 -17.95 20.34 1.89
C GLY A 292 -16.72 20.01 1.05
N LEU A 293 -16.82 19.96 -0.27
CA LEU A 293 -15.67 19.84 -1.17
C LEU A 293 -15.23 21.22 -1.65
N PRO A 294 -13.92 21.52 -1.54
CA PRO A 294 -13.35 22.53 -2.43
C PRO A 294 -13.28 21.90 -3.82
N PHE A 295 -14.25 22.19 -4.66
CA PHE A 295 -14.08 21.91 -6.08
C PHE A 295 -12.93 22.77 -6.62
N PRO A 296 -12.13 22.23 -7.54
CA PRO A 296 -11.12 23.04 -8.23
C PRO A 296 -11.79 24.20 -8.95
N ASP A 297 -11.08 25.32 -9.08
CA ASP A 297 -11.55 26.44 -9.89
C ASP A 297 -11.92 25.99 -11.31
N GLY A 298 -12.97 26.59 -11.87
CA GLY A 298 -13.41 26.31 -13.23
C GLY A 298 -14.37 25.12 -13.39
N VAL A 299 -15.00 24.65 -12.31
CA VAL A 299 -16.15 23.75 -12.43
C VAL A 299 -17.30 24.48 -13.12
N ALA A 300 -17.85 23.88 -14.17
CA ALA A 300 -18.92 24.49 -14.95
C ALA A 300 -19.99 23.44 -15.33
N ARG A 301 -21.21 23.93 -15.53
CA ARG A 301 -22.36 23.12 -15.99
C ARG A 301 -22.00 22.36 -17.26
N GLY A 302 -22.47 21.12 -17.34
CA GLY A 302 -22.22 20.23 -18.48
C GLY A 302 -20.90 19.45 -18.40
N GLN A 303 -19.99 19.79 -17.50
CA GLN A 303 -18.76 19.03 -17.29
C GLN A 303 -19.05 17.71 -16.56
N ARG A 304 -18.32 16.65 -16.91
CA ARG A 304 -18.41 15.36 -16.26
C ARG A 304 -17.42 15.24 -15.12
N TRP A 305 -17.91 14.95 -13.93
CA TRP A 305 -17.10 14.83 -12.72
C TRP A 305 -17.43 13.56 -11.95
N GLY A 306 -16.45 13.09 -11.21
CA GLY A 306 -16.64 11.99 -10.29
C GLY A 306 -16.10 12.34 -8.91
N VAL A 307 -16.73 11.80 -7.86
CA VAL A 307 -16.37 11.98 -6.46
C VAL A 307 -16.33 10.64 -5.77
N LEU A 308 -15.23 10.33 -5.10
CA LEU A 308 -15.06 9.14 -4.28
C LEU A 308 -14.92 9.57 -2.82
N GLY A 309 -15.59 8.88 -1.90
CA GLY A 309 -15.50 9.12 -0.47
C GLY A 309 -16.48 10.16 0.08
N ALA A 310 -17.49 10.57 -0.71
CA ALA A 310 -18.62 11.35 -0.21
C ALA A 310 -19.64 10.42 0.47
N ALA A 311 -20.15 10.84 1.63
CA ALA A 311 -21.17 10.12 2.38
C ALA A 311 -22.55 10.62 2.00
N PRO A 312 -23.50 9.73 1.60
CA PRO A 312 -24.86 10.14 1.21
C PRO A 312 -25.63 10.70 2.42
N ARG A 313 -26.39 11.77 2.19
CA ARG A 313 -27.35 12.37 3.13
C ARG A 313 -28.62 12.80 2.40
N GLY A 314 -29.55 11.88 2.17
CA GLY A 314 -30.74 12.14 1.37
C GLY A 314 -30.41 12.53 -0.06
N ALA A 315 -30.88 13.71 -0.51
CA ALA A 315 -30.55 14.27 -1.83
C ALA A 315 -29.17 14.96 -1.90
N ALA A 316 -28.38 14.90 -0.83
CA ALA A 316 -27.03 15.47 -0.78
C ALA A 316 -26.00 14.37 -0.49
N ALA A 317 -24.74 14.66 -0.80
CA ALA A 317 -23.60 13.87 -0.36
C ALA A 317 -22.56 14.80 0.27
N VAL A 318 -22.13 14.45 1.48
CA VAL A 318 -21.12 15.24 2.21
C VAL A 318 -19.75 14.65 1.96
N ALA A 319 -18.91 15.46 1.38
CA ALA A 319 -17.52 15.12 1.17
C ALA A 319 -16.70 15.48 2.41
N GLY A 320 -15.83 14.56 2.81
CA GLY A 320 -14.87 14.77 3.87
C GLY A 320 -13.51 15.21 3.33
N TRP A 321 -12.58 15.46 4.25
CA TRP A 321 -11.20 15.83 3.91
C TRP A 321 -10.49 14.80 2.99
N SER A 322 -10.92 13.54 3.02
CA SER A 322 -10.34 12.44 2.22
C SER A 322 -11.14 12.11 0.95
N SER A 323 -12.09 12.96 0.57
CA SER A 323 -12.80 12.79 -0.69
C SER A 323 -11.92 13.15 -1.88
N VAL A 324 -12.00 12.37 -2.93
CA VAL A 324 -11.23 12.55 -4.17
C VAL A 324 -12.18 12.95 -5.27
N VAL A 325 -11.85 14.01 -5.97
CA VAL A 325 -12.57 14.45 -7.18
C VAL A 325 -11.72 14.22 -8.42
N HIS A 326 -12.38 13.89 -9.50
CA HIS A 326 -11.75 13.72 -10.81
C HIS A 326 -12.66 14.28 -11.90
N ARG A 327 -12.07 15.07 -12.80
CA ARG A 327 -12.75 15.55 -13.99
C ARG A 327 -12.49 14.57 -15.14
N TRP A 328 -13.55 14.18 -15.81
CA TRP A 328 -13.43 13.42 -17.05
C TRP A 328 -13.32 14.40 -18.22
N SER A 329 -12.35 14.17 -19.06
CA SER A 329 -12.15 14.94 -20.30
C SER A 329 -13.16 14.53 -21.37
#